data_a1fa53f34ea23f1f792a12a4e6528836
#
_entry.id   a1fa53f34ea23f1f792a12a4e6528836
#
_cell.length_a   1.000
_cell.length_b   1.000
_cell.length_c   1.000
_cell.angle_alpha   90.00
_cell.angle_beta   90.00
_cell.angle_gamma   90.00
#
_symmetry.space_group_name_H-M   'P 1'
#
loop_
_entity.id
_entity.type
_entity.pdbx_description
1 polymer ?
#
loop_
_entity_poly.entity_id
_entity_poly.type
_entity_poly.pdbx_seq_one_letter_code
_entity_poly.pdbx_strand_id
1 'polypeptide(L)'
;DNSGVRAYAIIGGDSDAMGIFKGLSFSTNFGADITNMNRTSYYNPYHGDGKSQGGSVDKYSTRTFSYTWNQILKYERNLNDFHFLGQLGHEYYNYQYKYLAADRTGVYPGIKELDPATNVTGNRSYSDVYRMESFFGRLAADYADKYYIEATWRTDGSSRFYKDNRWGQFWSLGGSWRVSQEAFM
;
A
#
# COMPACT_ATOMS: atom_id res chain seq x y z
N ASP A 1 0.49 -19.22 0.03
CA ASP A 1 1.50 -18.75 -0.94
C ASP A 1 1.44 -17.23 -1.02
N ASN A 2 2.61 -16.59 -1.07
CA ASN A 2 2.76 -15.16 -1.24
C ASN A 2 3.71 -14.90 -2.42
N SER A 3 3.31 -14.03 -3.33
CA SER A 3 4.10 -13.66 -4.50
C SER A 3 4.00 -12.15 -4.71
N GLY A 4 5.11 -11.52 -5.07
CA GLY A 4 5.14 -10.09 -5.31
C GLY A 4 6.09 -9.72 -6.44
N VAL A 5 5.79 -8.61 -7.10
CA VAL A 5 6.65 -8.00 -8.12
C VAL A 5 6.89 -6.54 -7.76
N ARG A 6 8.11 -6.06 -8.04
CA ARG A 6 8.50 -4.66 -7.91
C ARG A 6 9.19 -4.23 -9.18
N ALA A 7 8.84 -3.05 -9.67
CA ALA A 7 9.48 -2.42 -10.81
C ALA A 7 9.75 -0.95 -10.47
N TYR A 8 10.92 -0.48 -10.83
CA TYR A 8 11.36 0.88 -10.57
C TYR A 8 12.09 1.45 -11.79
N ALA A 9 11.82 2.71 -12.11
CA ALA A 9 12.52 3.44 -13.15
C ALA A 9 12.75 4.88 -12.73
N ILE A 10 13.93 5.42 -13.10
CA ILE A 10 14.26 6.85 -13.00
C ILE A 10 14.71 7.34 -14.36
N ILE A 11 14.26 8.53 -14.72
CA ILE A 11 14.68 9.27 -15.91
C ILE A 11 15.06 10.67 -15.47
N GLY A 12 16.20 11.17 -15.97
CA GLY A 12 16.72 12.49 -15.61
C GLY A 12 17.82 12.42 -14.55
N GLY A 13 18.15 13.56 -13.98
CA GLY A 13 19.18 13.69 -12.95
C GLY A 13 20.05 14.94 -13.13
N ASP A 14 21.27 14.90 -12.61
CA ASP A 14 22.18 16.06 -12.52
C ASP A 14 23.23 16.08 -13.65
N SER A 15 22.86 15.63 -14.84
CA SER A 15 23.76 15.66 -16.01
C SER A 15 23.87 17.06 -16.62
N ASP A 16 25.11 17.51 -16.87
CA ASP A 16 25.38 18.80 -17.51
C ASP A 16 24.80 18.89 -18.94
N ALA A 17 24.62 17.75 -19.62
CA ALA A 17 23.99 17.68 -20.94
C ALA A 17 22.51 18.11 -20.94
N MET A 18 21.86 18.16 -19.78
CA MET A 18 20.42 18.53 -19.63
C MET A 18 20.21 20.06 -19.61
N GLY A 19 21.25 20.87 -19.54
CA GLY A 19 21.14 22.34 -19.56
C GLY A 19 20.19 22.86 -18.47
N ILE A 20 19.09 23.52 -18.88
CA ILE A 20 18.08 24.08 -17.95
C ILE A 20 17.32 23.01 -17.19
N PHE A 21 17.27 21.76 -17.68
CA PHE A 21 16.62 20.61 -17.03
C PHE A 21 17.57 19.84 -16.10
N LYS A 22 18.81 20.32 -15.92
CA LYS A 22 19.73 19.76 -14.93
C LYS A 22 19.06 19.80 -13.54
N GLY A 23 19.07 18.66 -12.83
CA GLY A 23 18.40 18.49 -11.56
C GLY A 23 16.92 18.08 -11.65
N LEU A 24 16.35 17.97 -12.88
CA LEU A 24 15.02 17.43 -13.08
C LEU A 24 15.09 15.90 -13.20
N SER A 25 14.30 15.19 -12.41
CA SER A 25 14.17 13.75 -12.50
C SER A 25 12.72 13.32 -12.34
N PHE A 26 12.34 12.29 -13.07
CA PHE A 26 11.07 11.59 -12.92
C PHE A 26 11.35 10.15 -12.48
N SER A 27 10.69 9.73 -11.41
CA SER A 27 10.75 8.35 -10.95
C SER A 27 9.37 7.73 -10.89
N THR A 28 9.30 6.46 -11.23
CA THR A 28 8.09 5.65 -11.07
C THR A 28 8.44 4.34 -10.38
N ASN A 29 7.57 3.94 -9.45
CA ASN A 29 7.70 2.71 -8.71
C ASN A 29 6.35 1.98 -8.71
N PHE A 30 6.36 0.75 -9.19
CA PHE A 30 5.22 -0.14 -9.19
C PHE A 30 5.50 -1.36 -8.31
N GLY A 31 4.57 -1.68 -7.43
CA GLY A 31 4.61 -2.87 -6.60
C GLY A 31 3.26 -3.57 -6.59
N ALA A 32 3.27 -4.89 -6.77
CA ALA A 32 2.06 -5.71 -6.65
C ALA A 32 2.34 -6.96 -5.80
N ASP A 33 1.37 -7.34 -4.98
CA ASP A 33 1.43 -8.50 -4.10
C ASP A 33 0.15 -9.32 -4.23
N ILE A 34 0.33 -10.64 -4.28
CA ILE A 34 -0.74 -11.63 -4.23
C ILE A 34 -0.46 -12.57 -3.07
N THR A 35 -1.42 -12.69 -2.16
CA THR A 35 -1.39 -13.66 -1.08
C THR A 35 -2.59 -14.59 -1.21
N ASN A 36 -2.34 -15.89 -1.28
CA ASN A 36 -3.38 -16.91 -1.26
C ASN A 36 -3.19 -17.77 0.00
N MET A 37 -4.25 -17.91 0.77
CA MET A 37 -4.27 -18.77 1.94
C MET A 37 -5.44 -19.74 1.82
N ASN A 38 -5.14 -21.04 1.93
CA ASN A 38 -6.12 -22.08 2.02
C ASN A 38 -5.95 -22.81 3.35
N ARG A 39 -7.04 -23.03 4.05
CA ARG A 39 -7.05 -23.80 5.30
C ARG A 39 -8.14 -24.84 5.25
N THR A 40 -7.81 -26.04 5.74
CA THR A 40 -8.74 -27.11 6.00
C THR A 40 -8.67 -27.47 7.49
N SER A 41 -9.81 -27.44 8.17
CA SER A 41 -9.96 -27.97 9.52
C SER A 41 -10.79 -29.23 9.44
N TYR A 42 -10.39 -30.28 10.17
CA TYR A 42 -11.08 -31.57 10.21
C TYR A 42 -11.21 -32.04 11.64
N TYR A 43 -12.42 -32.39 12.03
CA TYR A 43 -12.74 -32.98 13.31
C TYR A 43 -13.26 -34.39 13.14
N ASN A 44 -12.69 -35.31 13.93
CA ASN A 44 -12.97 -36.73 13.82
C ASN A 44 -14.40 -37.07 14.24
N PRO A 45 -15.13 -37.99 13.53
CA PRO A 45 -16.51 -38.34 13.88
C PRO A 45 -16.65 -39.22 15.13
N TYR A 46 -15.57 -39.86 15.58
CA TYR A 46 -15.67 -40.86 16.66
C TYR A 46 -15.26 -40.34 18.04
N HIS A 47 -14.41 -39.33 18.09
CA HIS A 47 -13.88 -38.81 19.34
C HIS A 47 -13.59 -37.30 19.26
N GLY A 48 -13.44 -36.67 20.43
CA GLY A 48 -13.19 -35.23 20.54
C GLY A 48 -14.40 -34.37 20.18
N ASP A 49 -14.16 -33.10 19.84
CA ASP A 49 -15.19 -32.09 19.64
C ASP A 49 -16.13 -32.37 18.46
N GLY A 50 -15.67 -33.15 17.47
CA GLY A 50 -16.47 -33.50 16.30
C GLY A 50 -17.49 -34.61 16.52
N LYS A 51 -17.38 -35.40 17.60
CA LYS A 51 -18.20 -36.60 17.81
C LYS A 51 -19.71 -36.35 17.79
N SER A 52 -20.18 -35.29 18.43
CA SER A 52 -21.60 -34.98 18.52
C SER A 52 -22.26 -34.63 17.17
N GLN A 53 -21.46 -34.27 16.17
CA GLN A 53 -21.91 -33.86 14.85
C GLN A 53 -21.57 -34.89 13.75
N GLY A 54 -21.02 -36.05 14.13
CA GLY A 54 -20.53 -37.03 13.17
C GLY A 54 -19.28 -36.57 12.41
N GLY A 55 -18.47 -35.74 13.07
CA GLY A 55 -17.30 -35.07 12.50
C GLY A 55 -17.62 -33.83 11.69
N SER A 56 -16.63 -32.98 11.44
CA SER A 56 -16.77 -31.83 10.53
C SER A 56 -15.55 -31.63 9.65
N VAL A 57 -15.77 -30.99 8.54
CA VAL A 57 -14.76 -30.49 7.65
C VAL A 57 -15.09 -29.05 7.25
N ASP A 58 -14.16 -28.14 7.52
CA ASP A 58 -14.28 -26.73 7.21
C ASP A 58 -13.14 -26.35 6.27
N LYS A 59 -13.48 -25.76 5.14
CA LYS A 59 -12.50 -25.25 4.18
C LYS A 59 -12.74 -23.77 3.95
N TYR A 60 -11.68 -22.99 4.03
CA TYR A 60 -11.74 -21.62 3.59
C TYR A 60 -10.53 -21.24 2.74
N SER A 61 -10.78 -20.36 1.79
CA SER A 61 -9.81 -19.78 0.90
C SER A 61 -9.91 -18.26 0.97
N THR A 62 -8.77 -17.62 1.12
CA THR A 62 -8.67 -16.16 1.00
C THR A 62 -7.66 -15.82 -0.09
N ARG A 63 -7.99 -14.81 -0.88
CA ARG A 63 -7.08 -14.21 -1.84
C ARG A 63 -7.03 -12.71 -1.65
N THR A 64 -5.84 -12.20 -1.35
CA THR A 64 -5.56 -10.78 -1.31
C THR A 64 -4.71 -10.42 -2.53
N PHE A 65 -5.13 -9.40 -3.25
CA PHE A 65 -4.36 -8.76 -4.31
C PHE A 65 -4.25 -7.28 -4.02
N SER A 66 -3.04 -6.76 -3.96
CA SER A 66 -2.81 -5.33 -3.81
C SER A 66 -1.74 -4.84 -4.77
N TYR A 67 -1.86 -3.61 -5.21
CA TYR A 67 -0.78 -2.94 -5.91
C TYR A 67 -0.71 -1.46 -5.52
N THR A 68 0.50 -0.95 -5.56
CA THR A 68 0.83 0.47 -5.39
C THR A 68 1.58 0.93 -6.62
N TRP A 69 1.20 2.07 -7.15
CA TRP A 69 1.90 2.71 -8.24
C TRP A 69 2.10 4.19 -7.90
N ASN A 70 3.34 4.60 -7.80
CA ASN A 70 3.68 5.98 -7.52
C ASN A 70 4.59 6.58 -8.60
N GLN A 71 4.45 7.87 -8.81
CA GLN A 71 5.22 8.69 -9.72
C GLN A 71 5.64 9.95 -9.00
N ILE A 72 6.89 10.32 -9.13
CA ILE A 72 7.46 11.51 -8.51
C ILE A 72 8.26 12.30 -9.55
N LEU A 73 7.87 13.53 -9.76
CA LEU A 73 8.66 14.54 -10.48
C LEU A 73 9.43 15.34 -9.44
N LYS A 74 10.75 15.34 -9.53
CA LYS A 74 11.65 16.06 -8.63
C LYS A 74 12.49 17.05 -9.46
N TYR A 75 12.61 18.25 -8.94
CA TYR A 75 13.56 19.24 -9.43
C TYR A 75 14.41 19.74 -8.27
N GLU A 76 15.74 19.64 -8.42
CA GLU A 76 16.71 20.04 -7.40
C GLU A 76 17.81 20.85 -8.05
N ARG A 77 18.11 22.02 -7.48
CA ARG A 77 19.06 22.95 -8.04
C ARG A 77 19.84 23.69 -6.98
N ASN A 78 21.14 23.78 -7.21
CA ASN A 78 22.04 24.70 -6.47
C ASN A 78 22.30 25.94 -7.33
N LEU A 79 22.03 27.13 -6.78
CA LEU A 79 22.24 28.41 -7.39
C LEU A 79 23.03 29.29 -6.40
N ASN A 80 24.37 29.32 -6.53
CA ASN A 80 25.26 29.95 -5.56
C ASN A 80 25.01 29.42 -4.14
N ASP A 81 24.60 30.30 -3.22
CA ASP A 81 24.30 29.97 -1.82
C ASP A 81 22.88 29.41 -1.59
N PHE A 82 22.06 29.34 -2.65
CA PHE A 82 20.70 28.79 -2.57
C PHE A 82 20.65 27.35 -3.06
N HIS A 83 20.01 26.51 -2.28
CA HIS A 83 19.59 25.19 -2.71
C HIS A 83 18.07 25.10 -2.74
N PHE A 84 17.50 24.61 -3.81
CA PHE A 84 16.06 24.45 -4.02
C PHE A 84 15.70 23.01 -4.32
N LEU A 85 14.65 22.53 -3.70
CA LEU A 85 14.03 21.23 -3.96
C LEU A 85 12.54 21.41 -4.18
N GLY A 86 12.05 21.00 -5.34
CA GLY A 86 10.63 20.86 -5.65
C GLY A 86 10.28 19.41 -5.95
N GLN A 87 9.19 18.92 -5.41
CA GLN A 87 8.66 17.58 -5.70
C GLN A 87 7.16 17.65 -5.92
N LEU A 88 6.68 16.93 -6.94
CA LEU A 88 5.27 16.65 -7.17
C LEU A 88 5.12 15.14 -7.29
N GLY A 89 4.17 14.58 -6.59
CA GLY A 89 3.94 13.14 -6.58
C GLY A 89 2.48 12.76 -6.72
N HIS A 90 2.29 11.61 -7.32
CA HIS A 90 1.01 10.91 -7.39
C HIS A 90 1.23 9.47 -6.92
N GLU A 91 0.30 8.97 -6.11
CA GLU A 91 0.28 7.59 -5.64
C GLU A 91 -1.11 7.02 -5.80
N TYR A 92 -1.18 5.82 -6.35
CA TYR A 92 -2.39 5.04 -6.45
C TYR A 92 -2.20 3.70 -5.77
N TYR A 93 -3.12 3.36 -4.86
CA TYR A 93 -3.17 2.09 -4.15
C TYR A 93 -4.49 1.39 -4.43
N ASN A 94 -4.44 0.10 -4.73
CA ASN A 94 -5.60 -0.77 -4.86
C ASN A 94 -5.42 -2.02 -4.00
N TYR A 95 -6.46 -2.37 -3.28
CA TYR A 95 -6.53 -3.57 -2.47
C TYR A 95 -7.81 -4.33 -2.79
N GLN A 96 -7.69 -5.62 -3.03
CA GLN A 96 -8.81 -6.53 -3.26
C GLN A 96 -8.68 -7.74 -2.35
N TYR A 97 -9.72 -8.03 -1.62
CA TYR A 97 -9.82 -9.19 -0.77
C TYR A 97 -10.99 -10.06 -1.23
N LYS A 98 -10.78 -11.37 -1.35
CA LYS A 98 -11.81 -12.35 -1.63
C LYS A 98 -11.77 -13.42 -0.57
N TYR A 99 -12.93 -13.77 -0.07
CA TYR A 99 -13.13 -14.82 0.92
C TYR A 99 -14.15 -15.82 0.41
N LEU A 100 -13.85 -17.11 0.58
CA LEU A 100 -14.73 -18.24 0.33
C LEU A 100 -14.58 -19.25 1.46
N ALA A 101 -15.67 -19.67 2.06
CA ALA A 101 -15.69 -20.75 3.05
C ALA A 101 -16.88 -21.69 2.83
N ALA A 102 -16.65 -22.94 3.15
CA ALA A 102 -17.70 -23.97 3.18
C ALA A 102 -17.44 -24.93 4.33
N ASP A 103 -18.48 -25.23 5.06
CA ASP A 103 -18.47 -26.03 6.28
C ASP A 103 -19.47 -27.18 6.14
N ARG A 104 -19.07 -28.42 6.47
CA ARG A 104 -19.96 -29.61 6.47
C ARG A 104 -19.71 -30.49 7.67
N THR A 105 -20.75 -31.20 8.07
CA THR A 105 -20.73 -32.24 9.12
C THR A 105 -21.17 -33.60 8.57
N GLY A 106 -21.00 -34.65 9.37
CA GLY A 106 -21.25 -36.02 8.93
C GLY A 106 -20.19 -36.49 7.95
N VAL A 107 -18.94 -36.43 8.36
CA VAL A 107 -17.79 -36.78 7.52
C VAL A 107 -17.45 -38.27 7.58
N TYR A 108 -16.93 -38.80 6.46
CA TYR A 108 -16.32 -40.12 6.50
C TYR A 108 -14.93 -40.03 7.17
N PRO A 109 -14.61 -41.06 8.02
CA PRO A 109 -13.34 -41.06 8.74
C PRO A 109 -12.12 -40.95 7.81
N GLY A 110 -11.24 -39.96 8.11
CA GLY A 110 -10.01 -39.75 7.37
C GLY A 110 -10.14 -38.96 6.08
N ILE A 111 -11.37 -38.67 5.61
CA ILE A 111 -11.58 -37.89 4.38
C ILE A 111 -11.80 -36.43 4.76
N LYS A 112 -10.90 -35.56 4.26
CA LYS A 112 -10.88 -34.12 4.55
C LYS A 112 -11.46 -33.30 3.38
N GLU A 113 -12.43 -33.91 2.65
CA GLU A 113 -13.10 -33.26 1.52
C GLU A 113 -14.56 -32.94 1.87
N LEU A 114 -15.11 -31.89 1.24
CA LEU A 114 -16.47 -31.43 1.49
C LEU A 114 -17.53 -32.36 0.88
N ASP A 115 -17.31 -32.83 -0.35
CA ASP A 115 -18.32 -33.55 -1.13
C ASP A 115 -18.87 -34.80 -0.45
N PRO A 116 -18.05 -35.66 0.18
CA PRO A 116 -18.56 -36.85 0.85
C PRO A 116 -19.22 -36.57 2.20
N ALA A 117 -19.14 -35.37 2.74
CA ALA A 117 -19.79 -35.00 4.01
C ALA A 117 -21.29 -34.75 3.80
N THR A 118 -22.13 -35.29 4.70
CA THR A 118 -23.57 -35.42 4.48
C THR A 118 -24.33 -34.10 4.59
N ASN A 119 -23.98 -33.26 5.58
CA ASN A 119 -24.76 -32.06 5.92
C ASN A 119 -24.01 -30.79 5.63
N VAL A 120 -24.60 -29.88 4.86
CA VAL A 120 -24.08 -28.53 4.64
C VAL A 120 -24.44 -27.70 5.88
N THR A 121 -23.44 -27.15 6.56
CA THR A 121 -23.60 -26.31 7.73
C THR A 121 -23.26 -24.83 7.49
N GLY A 122 -22.48 -24.54 6.47
CA GLY A 122 -22.16 -23.17 6.11
C GLY A 122 -21.60 -23.03 4.69
N ASN A 123 -22.03 -21.94 4.04
CA ASN A 123 -21.44 -21.45 2.78
C ASN A 123 -21.35 -19.94 2.87
N ARG A 124 -20.18 -19.38 2.67
CA ARG A 124 -19.97 -17.91 2.73
C ARG A 124 -18.98 -17.47 1.67
N SER A 125 -19.31 -16.39 1.00
CA SER A 125 -18.35 -15.69 0.14
C SER A 125 -18.59 -14.20 0.18
N TYR A 126 -17.53 -13.43 0.15
CA TYR A 126 -17.60 -11.99 -0.04
C TYR A 126 -16.31 -11.46 -0.63
N SER A 127 -16.40 -10.25 -1.18
CA SER A 127 -15.26 -9.51 -1.68
C SER A 127 -15.26 -8.11 -1.09
N ASP A 128 -14.08 -7.61 -0.78
CA ASP A 128 -13.86 -6.23 -0.36
C ASP A 128 -12.85 -5.56 -1.30
N VAL A 129 -13.15 -4.34 -1.70
CA VAL A 129 -12.29 -3.54 -2.57
C VAL A 129 -12.06 -2.19 -1.92
N TYR A 130 -10.80 -1.83 -1.80
CA TYR A 130 -10.36 -0.57 -1.24
C TYR A 130 -9.37 0.11 -2.18
N ARG A 131 -9.56 1.40 -2.44
CA ARG A 131 -8.70 2.19 -3.31
C ARG A 131 -8.36 3.51 -2.64
N MET A 132 -7.10 3.91 -2.79
CA MET A 132 -6.63 5.24 -2.43
C MET A 132 -5.94 5.88 -3.61
N GLU A 133 -6.10 7.18 -3.74
CA GLU A 133 -5.38 8.01 -4.68
C GLU A 133 -4.91 9.26 -3.95
N SER A 134 -3.64 9.61 -4.16
CA SER A 134 -3.00 10.68 -3.43
C SER A 134 -2.18 11.55 -4.37
N PHE A 135 -2.27 12.86 -4.18
CA PHE A 135 -1.40 13.84 -4.81
C PHE A 135 -0.67 14.59 -3.71
N PHE A 136 0.62 14.83 -3.91
CA PHE A 136 1.42 15.56 -2.95
C PHE A 136 2.45 16.47 -3.61
N GLY A 137 2.79 17.53 -2.92
CA GLY A 137 3.84 18.45 -3.30
C GLY A 137 4.71 18.82 -2.10
N ARG A 138 6.00 19.02 -2.36
CA ARG A 138 6.98 19.49 -1.40
C ARG A 138 7.86 20.55 -2.06
N LEU A 139 8.03 21.67 -1.36
CA LEU A 139 8.99 22.70 -1.70
C LEU A 139 9.91 22.90 -0.52
N ALA A 140 11.21 22.84 -0.75
CA ALA A 140 12.21 23.14 0.25
C ALA A 140 13.26 24.09 -0.34
N ALA A 141 13.73 24.99 0.46
CA ALA A 141 14.82 25.88 0.10
C ALA A 141 15.73 26.10 1.31
N ASP A 142 17.01 26.19 1.07
CA ASP A 142 17.97 26.68 2.03
C ASP A 142 18.89 27.75 1.44
N TYR A 143 19.36 28.63 2.30
CA TYR A 143 20.28 29.69 1.97
C TYR A 143 21.55 29.60 2.84
N ALA A 144 22.68 29.51 2.18
CA ALA A 144 24.03 29.48 2.78
C ALA A 144 24.20 28.39 3.85
N ASP A 145 23.43 27.27 3.77
CA ASP A 145 23.37 26.24 4.80
C ASP A 145 22.96 26.75 6.22
N LYS A 146 22.34 27.91 6.29
CA LYS A 146 21.98 28.56 7.55
C LYS A 146 20.46 28.62 7.77
N TYR A 147 19.71 28.99 6.76
CA TYR A 147 18.28 29.24 6.82
C TYR A 147 17.56 28.19 5.95
N TYR A 148 16.64 27.48 6.57
CA TYR A 148 15.89 26.41 5.91
C TYR A 148 14.40 26.69 6.00
N ILE A 149 13.69 26.53 4.90
CA ILE A 149 12.24 26.56 4.83
C ILE A 149 11.73 25.36 4.04
N GLU A 150 10.62 24.80 4.50
CA GLU A 150 9.97 23.68 3.83
C GLU A 150 8.45 23.85 3.91
N ALA A 151 7.77 23.61 2.80
CA ALA A 151 6.32 23.53 2.74
C ALA A 151 5.92 22.20 2.08
N THR A 152 4.93 21.54 2.65
CA THR A 152 4.34 20.32 2.09
C THR A 152 2.84 20.48 1.96
N TRP A 153 2.30 19.86 0.93
CA TRP A 153 0.87 19.72 0.71
C TRP A 153 0.55 18.31 0.22
N ARG A 154 -0.54 17.75 0.72
CA ARG A 154 -1.03 16.43 0.31
C ARG A 154 -2.54 16.41 0.27
N THR A 155 -3.09 15.76 -0.73
CA THR A 155 -4.51 15.41 -0.78
C THR A 155 -4.66 13.90 -1.00
N ASP A 156 -5.48 13.28 -0.17
CA ASP A 156 -5.73 11.84 -0.17
C ASP A 156 -7.22 11.56 -0.40
N GLY A 157 -7.51 10.76 -1.42
CA GLY A 157 -8.84 10.28 -1.73
C GLY A 157 -8.98 8.80 -1.38
N SER A 158 -10.08 8.42 -0.72
CA SER A 158 -10.35 7.05 -0.33
C SER A 158 -11.72 6.57 -0.78
N SER A 159 -11.77 5.35 -1.35
CA SER A 159 -13.04 4.71 -1.76
C SER A 159 -13.94 4.31 -0.58
N ARG A 160 -13.44 4.38 0.66
CA ARG A 160 -14.21 4.07 1.88
C ARG A 160 -15.19 5.19 2.26
N PHE A 161 -14.97 6.40 1.75
CA PHE A 161 -15.82 7.54 2.04
C PHE A 161 -16.83 7.82 0.93
N TYR A 162 -17.94 8.46 1.29
CA TYR A 162 -18.93 8.95 0.32
C TYR A 162 -18.29 9.90 -0.68
N LYS A 163 -18.85 9.93 -1.91
CA LYS A 163 -18.29 10.64 -3.06
C LYS A 163 -17.91 12.10 -2.76
N ASP A 164 -18.73 12.79 -1.99
CA ASP A 164 -18.54 14.22 -1.68
C ASP A 164 -17.50 14.49 -0.59
N ASN A 165 -17.13 13.46 0.21
CA ASN A 165 -16.19 13.57 1.34
C ASN A 165 -14.97 12.65 1.19
N ARG A 166 -14.65 12.26 -0.04
CA ARG A 166 -13.54 11.32 -0.29
C ARG A 166 -12.17 11.91 -0.12
N TRP A 167 -12.03 13.22 -0.30
CA TRP A 167 -10.75 13.89 -0.37
C TRP A 167 -10.47 14.68 0.90
N GLY A 168 -9.37 14.34 1.56
CA GLY A 168 -8.79 15.10 2.67
C GLY A 168 -7.58 15.87 2.19
N GLN A 169 -7.39 17.10 2.71
CA GLN A 169 -6.24 17.94 2.40
C GLN A 169 -5.41 18.18 3.66
N PHE A 170 -4.11 18.11 3.51
CA PHE A 170 -3.14 18.27 4.58
C PHE A 170 -2.00 19.17 4.09
N TRP A 171 -1.50 20.01 4.96
CA TRP A 171 -0.35 20.84 4.67
C TRP A 171 0.51 21.06 5.91
N SER A 172 1.78 21.31 5.70
CA SER A 172 2.69 21.71 6.75
C SER A 172 3.66 22.77 6.24
N LEU A 173 4.12 23.61 7.16
CA LEU A 173 5.16 24.60 6.94
C LEU A 173 6.16 24.49 8.08
N GLY A 174 7.45 24.39 7.73
CA GLY A 174 8.56 24.32 8.66
C GLY A 174 9.65 25.30 8.30
N GLY A 175 10.40 25.75 9.32
CA GLY A 175 11.60 26.54 9.12
C GLY A 175 12.62 26.24 10.21
N SER A 176 13.89 26.35 9.87
CA SER A 176 14.99 26.22 10.84
C SER A 176 16.12 27.18 10.53
N TRP A 177 16.85 27.55 11.57
CA TRP A 177 17.99 28.43 11.51
C TRP A 177 19.18 27.81 12.24
N ARG A 178 20.31 27.71 11.54
CA ARG A 178 21.57 27.22 12.11
C ARG A 178 22.34 28.40 12.69
N VAL A 179 22.05 28.77 13.92
CA VAL A 179 22.64 29.90 14.64
C VAL A 179 24.17 29.80 14.76
N SER A 180 24.70 28.56 14.90
CA SER A 180 26.15 28.30 15.04
C SER A 180 27.00 28.71 13.83
N GLN A 181 26.39 29.04 12.71
CA GLN A 181 27.11 29.53 11.51
C GLN A 181 27.01 31.05 11.34
N GLU A 182 26.45 31.76 12.29
CA GLU A 182 26.43 33.22 12.25
C GLU A 182 27.74 33.82 12.72
N ALA A 183 28.08 35.00 12.15
CA ALA A 183 29.35 35.68 12.41
C ALA A 183 29.47 36.23 13.87
N PHE A 184 28.37 36.23 14.62
CA PHE A 184 28.35 36.66 16.02
C PHE A 184 28.55 35.51 17.02
N MET A 185 28.60 34.27 16.55
CA MET A 185 28.90 33.07 17.35
C MET A 185 30.39 32.72 17.27
#